data_6304a568955d694b84bc778449c68feb
#
_entry.id   6304a568955d694b84bc778449c68feb
#
_cell.length_a   1.000
_cell.length_b   1.000
_cell.length_c   1.000
_cell.angle_alpha   90.00
_cell.angle_beta   90.00
_cell.angle_gamma   90.00
#
_symmetry.space_group_name_H-M   'P 1'
#
loop_
_entity.id
_entity.type
_entity.pdbx_description
1 polymer ?
#
loop_
_entity_poly.entity_id
_entity_poly.type
_entity_poly.pdbx_seq_one_letter_code
_entity_poly.pdbx_strand_id
1 'polypeptide(L)'
;MTLRHEAAATCLSWIPPTAVQGVFSLPFGLGIAHYDQPPPDELPDVEALLAADAIRFANQLHAWIEVEEGRITSHGMSGQGRLGSTTVRLRSHGLTFAGVALPDLVPPVQVHRDRIVFTQTAGGHTGAPVPRPVTRPPFWRLAAPLAWTTITLTLRADGTSAAQLAAASSFPRHYLYDHAGRLTHKSALIRYKDWLRQSGREANPWTGGGAPVPVAPVRGEAERSLGNAILVSGDYRQHTLPQDMLLSDRPIAAGEVHLVLDGLLVIEIDRQPGVEVGPGAIFDPAMRTPYSKEHVTVRARTPSRLAVLRRAQLDDQALLSVAAEQTARLDTCSIDLDSCSIDHRLAAGPS
;
A
#
# COMPACT_ATOMS: atom_id res chain seq x y z
N MET A 1 -9.31 -35.49 -13.82
CA MET A 1 -8.20 -34.67 -14.38
C MET A 1 -7.82 -33.65 -13.32
N THR A 2 -6.61 -33.72 -12.82
CA THR A 2 -6.12 -32.74 -11.82
C THR A 2 -5.61 -31.50 -12.55
N LEU A 3 -6.11 -30.33 -12.17
CA LEU A 3 -5.63 -29.04 -12.66
C LEU A 3 -4.81 -28.38 -11.56
N ARG A 4 -3.65 -27.82 -11.91
CA ARG A 4 -2.81 -27.06 -10.98
C ARG A 4 -2.87 -25.58 -11.31
N HIS A 5 -3.24 -24.78 -10.31
CA HIS A 5 -3.25 -23.32 -10.38
C HIS A 5 -2.17 -22.75 -9.46
N GLU A 6 -1.42 -21.80 -9.97
CA GLU A 6 -0.34 -21.13 -9.24
C GLU A 6 -0.53 -19.61 -9.27
N ALA A 7 -0.11 -18.94 -8.21
CA ALA A 7 -0.07 -17.51 -8.16
C ALA A 7 1.09 -17.02 -7.29
N ALA A 8 1.50 -15.78 -7.51
CA ALA A 8 2.51 -15.11 -6.72
C ALA A 8 2.06 -13.69 -6.35
N ALA A 9 2.63 -13.18 -5.28
CA ALA A 9 2.50 -11.79 -4.87
C ALA A 9 3.85 -11.28 -4.36
N THR A 10 4.23 -10.08 -4.78
CA THR A 10 5.48 -9.44 -4.36
C THR A 10 5.21 -8.05 -3.82
N CYS A 11 5.62 -7.77 -2.60
CA CYS A 11 5.54 -6.45 -2.02
C CYS A 11 6.95 -5.84 -1.91
N LEU A 12 7.15 -4.68 -2.54
CA LEU A 12 8.39 -3.91 -2.49
C LEU A 12 8.24 -2.71 -1.56
N SER A 13 9.26 -2.45 -0.73
CA SER A 13 9.30 -1.31 0.19
C SER A 13 10.48 -0.41 -0.16
N TRP A 14 10.21 0.89 -0.35
CA TRP A 14 11.17 1.85 -0.86
C TRP A 14 10.96 3.26 -0.26
N ILE A 15 11.98 4.10 -0.31
CA ILE A 15 12.00 5.44 0.29
C ILE A 15 11.93 6.50 -0.82
N PRO A 16 10.73 7.01 -1.15
CA PRO A 16 10.59 8.06 -2.15
C PRO A 16 11.12 9.40 -1.67
N PRO A 17 11.61 10.27 -2.56
CA PRO A 17 12.03 11.63 -2.21
C PRO A 17 10.95 12.42 -1.48
N THR A 18 9.69 12.23 -1.85
CA THR A 18 8.53 12.91 -1.26
C THR A 18 8.28 12.54 0.21
N ALA A 19 8.77 11.38 0.67
CA ALA A 19 8.65 10.96 2.07
C ALA A 19 9.64 11.68 2.98
N VAL A 20 10.75 12.21 2.46
CA VAL A 20 11.86 12.77 3.23
C VAL A 20 11.79 14.29 3.18
N GLN A 21 11.44 14.91 4.31
CA GLN A 21 11.19 16.35 4.40
C GLN A 21 11.90 16.97 5.60
N GLY A 22 12.10 18.30 5.53
CA GLY A 22 12.69 19.10 6.60
C GLY A 22 14.15 18.72 6.86
N VAL A 23 14.57 18.71 8.12
CA VAL A 23 15.96 18.43 8.52
C VAL A 23 16.44 17.02 8.11
N PHE A 24 15.52 16.09 7.91
CA PHE A 24 15.85 14.74 7.47
C PHE A 24 16.26 14.67 5.99
N SER A 25 15.97 15.69 5.18
CA SER A 25 16.39 15.76 3.78
C SER A 25 17.87 16.18 3.63
N LEU A 26 18.48 16.75 4.65
CA LEU A 26 19.88 17.22 4.60
C LEU A 26 20.88 16.11 4.24
N PRO A 27 20.87 14.93 4.88
CA PRO A 27 21.78 13.85 4.50
C PRO A 27 21.60 13.40 3.04
N PHE A 28 20.36 13.42 2.54
CA PHE A 28 20.06 13.06 1.15
C PHE A 28 20.54 14.15 0.18
N GLY A 29 20.28 15.44 0.48
CA GLY A 29 20.75 16.55 -0.34
C GLY A 29 22.27 16.68 -0.39
N LEU A 30 22.98 16.24 0.66
CA LEU A 30 24.44 16.21 0.73
C LEU A 30 25.06 14.92 0.10
N GLY A 31 24.22 14.00 -0.43
CA GLY A 31 24.68 12.74 -0.98
C GLY A 31 25.23 11.74 0.06
N ILE A 32 24.98 11.99 1.35
CA ILE A 32 25.32 11.07 2.46
C ILE A 32 24.41 9.85 2.45
N ALA A 33 23.11 10.08 2.26
CA ALA A 33 22.11 9.06 2.00
C ALA A 33 21.53 9.26 0.60
N HIS A 34 20.89 8.23 0.04
CA HIS A 34 20.22 8.34 -1.25
C HIS A 34 18.76 7.94 -1.14
N TYR A 35 17.96 8.49 -2.04
CA TYR A 35 16.57 8.08 -2.25
C TYR A 35 16.56 6.79 -3.06
N ASP A 36 15.54 5.98 -2.84
CA ASP A 36 15.32 4.82 -3.69
C ASP A 36 14.68 5.28 -5.02
N GLN A 37 14.89 4.48 -6.06
CA GLN A 37 14.23 4.72 -7.32
C GLN A 37 12.79 4.20 -7.26
N PRO A 38 11.82 4.92 -7.87
CA PRO A 38 10.45 4.43 -7.91
C PRO A 38 10.39 3.11 -8.68
N PRO A 39 9.93 2.02 -8.06
CA PRO A 39 9.73 0.77 -8.78
C PRO A 39 8.71 0.97 -9.91
N PRO A 40 8.93 0.37 -11.09
CA PRO A 40 8.02 0.50 -12.24
C PRO A 40 6.68 -0.19 -11.97
N ASP A 41 5.69 0.04 -12.85
CA ASP A 41 4.37 -0.60 -12.76
C ASP A 41 4.41 -2.10 -13.10
N GLU A 42 5.44 -2.56 -13.81
CA GLU A 42 5.73 -3.99 -14.02
C GLU A 42 6.88 -4.41 -13.10
N LEU A 43 6.71 -5.53 -12.40
CA LEU A 43 7.68 -6.04 -11.43
C LEU A 43 9.01 -6.38 -12.12
N PRO A 44 10.10 -5.68 -11.79
CA PRO A 44 11.42 -6.01 -12.30
C PRO A 44 12.05 -7.14 -11.49
N ASP A 45 13.25 -7.54 -11.88
CA ASP A 45 14.06 -8.46 -11.09
C ASP A 45 14.34 -7.88 -9.69
N VAL A 46 13.77 -8.53 -8.68
CA VAL A 46 13.88 -8.12 -7.27
C VAL A 46 15.32 -8.17 -6.78
N GLU A 47 16.11 -9.17 -7.22
CA GLU A 47 17.52 -9.29 -6.88
C GLU A 47 18.33 -8.13 -7.43
N ALA A 48 18.07 -7.77 -8.68
CA ALA A 48 18.74 -6.65 -9.31
C ALA A 48 18.42 -5.32 -8.59
N LEU A 49 17.16 -5.13 -8.15
CA LEU A 49 16.77 -3.95 -7.37
C LEU A 49 17.46 -3.89 -6.01
N LEU A 50 17.56 -5.02 -5.31
CA LEU A 50 18.25 -5.10 -4.01
C LEU A 50 19.75 -4.87 -4.18
N ALA A 51 20.36 -5.48 -5.19
CA ALA A 51 21.79 -5.32 -5.49
C ALA A 51 22.14 -3.88 -5.92
N ALA A 52 21.23 -3.21 -6.61
CA ALA A 52 21.38 -1.81 -6.99
C ALA A 52 21.06 -0.82 -5.87
N ASP A 53 20.70 -1.30 -4.66
CA ASP A 53 20.25 -0.48 -3.52
C ASP A 53 19.06 0.43 -3.87
N ALA A 54 18.20 -0.05 -4.79
CA ALA A 54 17.04 0.69 -5.32
C ALA A 54 15.77 0.51 -4.47
N ILE A 55 15.72 -0.54 -3.65
CA ILE A 55 14.65 -0.83 -2.69
C ILE A 55 15.26 -1.30 -1.36
N ARG A 56 14.47 -1.20 -0.27
CA ARG A 56 14.96 -1.58 1.07
C ARG A 56 14.52 -2.95 1.52
N PHE A 57 13.40 -3.40 1.02
CA PHE A 57 12.81 -4.66 1.46
C PHE A 57 11.86 -5.19 0.38
N ALA A 58 11.84 -6.51 0.23
CA ALA A 58 10.89 -7.25 -0.59
C ALA A 58 10.29 -8.41 0.22
N ASN A 59 8.99 -8.60 0.13
CA ASN A 59 8.28 -9.77 0.62
C ASN A 59 7.69 -10.49 -0.60
N GLN A 60 8.04 -11.76 -0.80
CA GLN A 60 7.63 -12.57 -1.94
C GLN A 60 6.89 -13.81 -1.44
N LEU A 61 5.68 -14.03 -1.93
CA LEU A 61 4.84 -15.17 -1.63
C LEU A 61 4.42 -15.83 -2.93
N HIS A 62 4.66 -17.13 -3.04
CA HIS A 62 4.19 -17.99 -4.13
C HIS A 62 3.34 -19.11 -3.53
N ALA A 63 2.22 -19.43 -4.16
CA ALA A 63 1.35 -20.50 -3.72
C ALA A 63 0.74 -21.25 -4.91
N TRP A 64 0.31 -22.48 -4.66
CA TRP A 64 -0.36 -23.33 -5.64
C TRP A 64 -1.47 -24.16 -5.00
N ILE A 65 -2.44 -24.52 -5.81
CA ILE A 65 -3.52 -25.47 -5.47
C ILE A 65 -3.67 -26.51 -6.59
N GLU A 66 -4.10 -27.70 -6.24
CA GLU A 66 -4.54 -28.73 -7.17
C GLU A 66 -6.05 -28.92 -7.05
N VAL A 67 -6.72 -28.98 -8.18
CA VAL A 67 -8.18 -29.04 -8.26
C VAL A 67 -8.61 -30.26 -9.05
N GLU A 68 -9.51 -31.08 -8.49
CA GLU A 68 -10.16 -32.20 -9.14
C GLU A 68 -11.68 -32.03 -9.02
N GLU A 69 -12.37 -32.11 -10.15
CA GLU A 69 -13.83 -31.98 -10.22
C GLU A 69 -14.35 -30.72 -9.50
N GLY A 70 -13.62 -29.59 -9.63
CA GLY A 70 -13.97 -28.32 -9.00
C GLY A 70 -13.72 -28.24 -7.49
N ARG A 71 -13.01 -29.23 -6.90
CA ARG A 71 -12.64 -29.25 -5.49
C ARG A 71 -11.13 -29.19 -5.34
N ILE A 72 -10.66 -28.44 -4.36
CA ILE A 72 -9.25 -28.36 -4.03
C ILE A 72 -8.85 -29.61 -3.27
N THR A 73 -7.86 -30.35 -3.80
CA THR A 73 -7.37 -31.62 -3.24
C THR A 73 -6.00 -31.50 -2.60
N SER A 74 -5.18 -30.54 -3.05
CA SER A 74 -3.85 -30.32 -2.52
C SER A 74 -3.46 -28.84 -2.62
N HIS A 75 -2.52 -28.40 -1.80
CA HIS A 75 -2.04 -27.01 -1.81
C HIS A 75 -0.63 -26.90 -1.21
N GLY A 76 0.05 -25.84 -1.55
CA GLY A 76 1.32 -25.51 -0.94
C GLY A 76 1.72 -24.06 -1.18
N MET A 77 2.70 -23.59 -0.42
CA MET A 77 3.25 -22.27 -0.55
C MET A 77 4.75 -22.25 -0.32
N SER A 78 5.40 -21.26 -0.88
CA SER A 78 6.76 -20.87 -0.59
C SER A 78 6.86 -19.35 -0.60
N GLY A 79 7.83 -18.83 0.10
CA GLY A 79 8.05 -17.39 0.11
C GLY A 79 9.25 -17.00 0.95
N GLN A 80 9.64 -15.75 0.84
CA GLN A 80 10.75 -15.21 1.60
C GLN A 80 10.70 -13.69 1.71
N GLY A 81 11.17 -13.19 2.85
CA GLY A 81 11.52 -11.80 3.05
C GLY A 81 12.98 -11.54 2.68
N ARG A 82 13.24 -10.48 1.93
CA ARG A 82 14.61 -10.07 1.54
C ARG A 82 14.84 -8.62 1.89
N LEU A 83 15.94 -8.32 2.59
CA LEU A 83 16.31 -6.97 2.95
C LEU A 83 17.55 -6.53 2.16
N GLY A 84 17.47 -5.30 1.64
CA GLY A 84 18.60 -4.62 1.05
C GLY A 84 19.53 -4.03 2.12
N SER A 85 20.72 -3.66 1.68
CA SER A 85 21.65 -2.87 2.49
C SER A 85 21.31 -1.39 2.42
N THR A 86 21.93 -0.60 3.29
CA THR A 86 21.86 0.86 3.24
C THR A 86 23.27 1.41 3.32
N THR A 87 23.70 2.11 2.27
CA THR A 87 25.01 2.74 2.22
C THR A 87 24.92 4.22 2.57
N VAL A 88 25.67 4.60 3.60
CA VAL A 88 25.88 5.99 4.03
C VAL A 88 27.26 6.43 3.56
N ARG A 89 27.32 7.50 2.77
CA ARG A 89 28.58 8.03 2.21
C ARG A 89 29.05 9.23 3.01
N LEU A 90 30.27 9.14 3.55
CA LEU A 90 30.93 10.23 4.26
C LEU A 90 32.22 10.61 3.50
N ARG A 91 32.14 11.69 2.72
CA ARG A 91 33.25 12.12 1.84
C ARG A 91 33.63 11.00 0.85
N SER A 92 34.89 10.49 0.95
CA SER A 92 35.42 9.42 0.10
C SER A 92 35.13 8.00 0.61
N HIS A 93 34.49 7.85 1.76
CA HIS A 93 34.24 6.56 2.41
C HIS A 93 32.74 6.26 2.43
N GLY A 94 32.40 5.01 2.10
CA GLY A 94 31.05 4.48 2.26
C GLY A 94 30.99 3.51 3.45
N LEU A 95 29.97 3.63 4.28
CA LEU A 95 29.65 2.68 5.33
C LEU A 95 28.34 1.99 4.99
N THR A 96 28.41 0.69 4.73
CA THR A 96 27.22 -0.11 4.36
C THR A 96 26.69 -0.85 5.58
N PHE A 97 25.43 -0.65 5.87
CA PHE A 97 24.69 -1.36 6.90
C PHE A 97 23.84 -2.46 6.23
N ALA A 98 24.18 -3.71 6.49
CA ALA A 98 23.38 -4.84 6.02
C ALA A 98 22.01 -4.87 6.71
N GLY A 99 20.97 -5.20 5.97
CA GLY A 99 19.67 -5.51 6.55
C GLY A 99 19.75 -6.81 7.36
N VAL A 100 19.03 -6.86 8.48
CA VAL A 100 18.95 -8.04 9.36
C VAL A 100 17.52 -8.58 9.30
N ALA A 101 17.31 -9.68 8.57
CA ALA A 101 16.02 -10.31 8.45
C ALA A 101 15.55 -10.90 9.80
N LEU A 102 14.25 -10.78 10.07
CA LEU A 102 13.57 -11.53 11.11
C LEU A 102 13.00 -12.82 10.50
N PRO A 103 12.74 -13.88 11.29
CA PRO A 103 12.12 -15.08 10.79
C PRO A 103 10.77 -14.78 10.14
N ASP A 104 10.52 -15.32 8.96
CA ASP A 104 9.22 -15.20 8.31
C ASP A 104 8.15 -15.88 9.14
N LEU A 105 6.99 -15.21 9.29
CA LEU A 105 5.84 -15.76 9.99
C LEU A 105 4.83 -16.27 8.97
N VAL A 106 4.58 -17.56 9.04
CA VAL A 106 3.63 -18.25 8.16
C VAL A 106 2.55 -18.88 9.05
N PRO A 107 1.41 -18.20 9.24
CA PRO A 107 0.30 -18.76 10.01
C PRO A 107 -0.31 -19.96 9.27
N PRO A 108 -1.11 -20.80 9.95
CA PRO A 108 -1.84 -21.89 9.32
C PRO A 108 -2.66 -21.41 8.12
N VAL A 109 -2.61 -22.17 7.02
CA VAL A 109 -3.34 -21.86 5.81
C VAL A 109 -4.84 -21.97 6.07
N GLN A 110 -5.61 -20.99 5.61
CA GLN A 110 -7.06 -21.00 5.73
C GLN A 110 -7.68 -21.73 4.54
N VAL A 111 -8.25 -22.90 4.80
CA VAL A 111 -8.84 -23.75 3.76
C VAL A 111 -10.35 -23.58 3.78
N HIS A 112 -10.91 -23.13 2.65
CA HIS A 112 -12.35 -23.06 2.38
C HIS A 112 -12.72 -24.05 1.29
N ARG A 113 -14.02 -24.23 1.06
CA ARG A 113 -14.50 -25.21 0.08
C ARG A 113 -14.06 -24.90 -1.37
N ASP A 114 -14.03 -23.62 -1.73
CA ASP A 114 -13.83 -23.09 -3.08
C ASP A 114 -12.52 -22.29 -3.22
N ARG A 115 -11.81 -22.03 -2.13
CA ARG A 115 -10.59 -21.22 -2.11
C ARG A 115 -9.68 -21.56 -0.96
N ILE A 116 -8.43 -21.17 -1.11
CA ILE A 116 -7.42 -21.23 -0.04
C ILE A 116 -6.78 -19.84 0.11
N VAL A 117 -6.59 -19.41 1.35
CA VAL A 117 -5.92 -18.16 1.69
C VAL A 117 -4.58 -18.47 2.34
N PHE A 118 -3.53 -18.03 1.68
CA PHE A 118 -2.15 -18.13 2.16
C PHE A 118 -1.73 -16.77 2.74
N THR A 119 -1.03 -16.79 3.85
CA THR A 119 -0.56 -15.56 4.52
C THR A 119 0.92 -15.68 4.84
N GLN A 120 1.68 -14.63 4.60
CA GLN A 120 3.07 -14.54 4.98
C GLN A 120 3.38 -13.13 5.50
N THR A 121 4.01 -13.08 6.66
CA THR A 121 4.64 -11.86 7.16
C THR A 121 6.15 -11.99 7.09
N ALA A 122 6.78 -11.04 6.44
CA ALA A 122 8.22 -10.96 6.34
C ALA A 122 8.69 -9.54 6.68
N GLY A 123 9.95 -9.41 7.12
CA GLY A 123 10.54 -8.13 7.47
C GLY A 123 11.83 -8.23 8.23
N GLY A 124 12.31 -7.09 8.71
CA GLY A 124 13.53 -7.02 9.48
C GLY A 124 14.02 -5.61 9.70
N HIS A 125 15.18 -5.50 10.28
CA HIS A 125 15.84 -4.23 10.54
C HIS A 125 16.59 -3.77 9.28
N THR A 126 16.27 -2.58 8.78
CA THR A 126 16.88 -1.98 7.59
C THR A 126 17.24 -0.51 7.85
N GLY A 127 18.15 0.02 7.04
CA GLY A 127 18.64 1.38 7.20
C GLY A 127 19.78 1.53 8.21
N ALA A 128 20.34 2.74 8.26
CA ALA A 128 21.37 3.07 9.24
C ALA A 128 20.78 3.08 10.66
N PRO A 129 21.51 2.57 11.66
CA PRO A 129 21.07 2.64 13.05
C PRO A 129 20.89 4.09 13.51
N VAL A 130 19.78 4.36 14.19
CA VAL A 130 19.47 5.68 14.75
C VAL A 130 19.34 5.61 16.28
N PRO A 131 19.64 6.70 17.01
CA PRO A 131 19.44 6.76 18.45
C PRO A 131 17.98 6.57 18.82
N ARG A 132 17.70 5.66 19.77
CA ARG A 132 16.38 5.39 20.32
C ARG A 132 16.37 5.49 21.83
N PRO A 133 15.38 6.14 22.44
CA PRO A 133 15.23 6.16 23.88
C PRO A 133 14.89 4.75 24.40
N VAL A 134 15.49 4.40 25.53
CA VAL A 134 15.19 3.19 26.31
C VAL A 134 14.95 3.56 27.77
N THR A 135 14.21 2.71 28.50
CA THR A 135 13.81 2.97 29.90
C THR A 135 14.93 2.76 30.91
N ARG A 136 16.01 2.05 30.51
CA ARG A 136 17.15 1.73 31.38
C ARG A 136 18.41 2.46 30.93
N PRO A 137 19.36 2.76 31.80
CA PRO A 137 20.66 3.32 31.41
C PRO A 137 21.31 2.49 30.29
N PRO A 138 21.93 3.14 29.29
CA PRO A 138 22.24 4.57 29.14
C PRO A 138 21.09 5.46 28.66
N PHE A 139 19.82 5.05 28.75
CA PHE A 139 18.60 5.72 28.35
C PHE A 139 18.43 5.93 26.82
N TRP A 140 19.37 5.48 26.03
CA TRP A 140 19.31 5.41 24.58
C TRP A 140 20.14 4.24 24.04
N ARG A 141 19.78 3.76 22.87
CA ARG A 141 20.54 2.77 22.10
C ARG A 141 20.51 3.11 20.62
N LEU A 142 21.50 2.65 19.87
CA LEU A 142 21.45 2.63 18.42
C LEU A 142 20.66 1.39 17.97
N ALA A 143 19.67 1.58 17.15
CA ALA A 143 18.90 0.49 16.58
C ALA A 143 18.51 0.83 15.14
N ALA A 144 18.70 -0.13 14.23
CA ALA A 144 18.18 -0.01 12.87
C ALA A 144 16.64 -0.05 12.88
N PRO A 145 16.00 0.78 12.07
CA PRO A 145 14.55 0.80 11.97
C PRO A 145 13.99 -0.54 11.46
N LEU A 146 12.75 -0.85 11.83
CA LEU A 146 12.05 -2.05 11.39
C LEU A 146 11.19 -1.75 10.16
N ALA A 147 11.24 -2.62 9.14
CA ALA A 147 10.32 -2.66 8.02
C ALA A 147 9.74 -4.07 7.89
N TRP A 148 8.43 -4.17 7.68
CA TRP A 148 7.75 -5.45 7.50
C TRP A 148 6.45 -5.29 6.73
N THR A 149 5.99 -6.37 6.10
CA THR A 149 4.69 -6.46 5.43
C THR A 149 4.08 -7.83 5.65
N THR A 150 2.76 -7.89 5.67
CA THR A 150 1.97 -9.12 5.63
C THR A 150 1.20 -9.17 4.33
N ILE A 151 1.46 -10.18 3.50
CA ILE A 151 0.76 -10.45 2.26
C ILE A 151 -0.22 -11.57 2.47
N THR A 152 -1.42 -11.45 1.91
CA THR A 152 -2.35 -12.55 1.72
C THR A 152 -2.51 -12.83 0.23
N LEU A 153 -2.54 -14.11 -0.12
CA LEU A 153 -2.74 -14.58 -1.48
C LEU A 153 -3.89 -15.61 -1.46
N THR A 154 -4.98 -15.29 -2.12
CA THR A 154 -6.14 -16.17 -2.24
C THR A 154 -6.11 -16.85 -3.61
N LEU A 155 -6.16 -18.17 -3.64
CA LEU A 155 -6.36 -18.97 -4.85
C LEU A 155 -7.72 -19.66 -4.79
N ARG A 156 -8.48 -19.59 -5.90
CA ARG A 156 -9.79 -20.20 -6.02
C ARG A 156 -9.75 -21.44 -6.93
N ALA A 157 -10.69 -22.34 -6.71
CA ALA A 157 -10.82 -23.57 -7.51
C ALA A 157 -11.07 -23.33 -9.00
N ASP A 158 -11.58 -22.15 -9.37
CA ASP A 158 -11.75 -21.72 -10.77
C ASP A 158 -10.47 -21.18 -11.42
N GLY A 159 -9.35 -21.17 -10.70
CA GLY A 159 -8.06 -20.67 -11.16
C GLY A 159 -7.85 -19.17 -10.95
N THR A 160 -8.83 -18.44 -10.45
CA THR A 160 -8.65 -17.03 -10.15
C THR A 160 -7.81 -16.82 -8.89
N SER A 161 -7.05 -15.73 -8.84
CA SER A 161 -6.24 -15.37 -7.69
C SER A 161 -6.36 -13.90 -7.34
N ALA A 162 -6.19 -13.58 -6.04
CA ALA A 162 -6.17 -12.22 -5.54
C ALA A 162 -5.07 -12.06 -4.49
N ALA A 163 -4.27 -11.00 -4.63
CA ALA A 163 -3.23 -10.64 -3.69
C ALA A 163 -3.62 -9.37 -2.92
N GLN A 164 -3.35 -9.33 -1.62
CA GLN A 164 -3.63 -8.18 -0.76
C GLN A 164 -2.45 -7.93 0.18
N LEU A 165 -2.20 -6.65 0.49
CA LEU A 165 -1.33 -6.24 1.57
C LEU A 165 -2.19 -6.12 2.84
N ALA A 166 -2.22 -7.18 3.64
CA ALA A 166 -3.08 -7.28 4.82
C ALA A 166 -2.62 -6.37 5.97
N ALA A 167 -1.29 -6.21 6.12
CA ALA A 167 -0.70 -5.32 7.12
C ALA A 167 0.72 -4.91 6.70
N ALA A 168 1.20 -3.78 7.23
CA ALA A 168 2.57 -3.32 7.01
C ALA A 168 3.05 -2.44 8.16
N SER A 169 4.36 -2.27 8.27
CA SER A 169 4.98 -1.26 9.12
C SER A 169 4.73 0.15 8.57
N SER A 170 4.98 1.16 9.40
CA SER A 170 4.98 2.58 8.99
C SER A 170 6.16 2.97 8.09
N PHE A 171 6.70 2.03 7.31
CA PHE A 171 7.74 2.29 6.32
C PHE A 171 7.22 3.25 5.23
N PRO A 172 8.08 4.11 4.65
CA PRO A 172 7.63 5.20 3.77
C PRO A 172 6.69 4.82 2.64
N ARG A 173 6.95 3.73 1.93
CA ARG A 173 6.08 3.30 0.83
C ARG A 173 6.18 1.79 0.59
N HIS A 174 5.02 1.17 0.29
CA HIS A 174 4.91 -0.22 -0.13
C HIS A 174 4.14 -0.31 -1.45
N TYR A 175 4.65 -1.14 -2.37
CA TYR A 175 4.01 -1.47 -3.65
C TYR A 175 3.76 -2.97 -3.72
N LEU A 176 2.54 -3.40 -4.02
CA LEU A 176 2.18 -4.80 -4.18
C LEU A 176 1.94 -5.12 -5.65
N TYR A 177 2.57 -6.19 -6.12
CA TYR A 177 2.46 -6.74 -7.46
C TYR A 177 1.75 -8.09 -7.43
N ASP A 178 0.92 -8.34 -8.46
CA ASP A 178 0.21 -9.60 -8.66
C ASP A 178 1.10 -10.67 -9.32
N HIS A 179 0.51 -11.86 -9.57
CA HIS A 179 1.19 -12.97 -10.24
C HIS A 179 1.71 -12.62 -11.65
N ALA A 180 1.03 -11.73 -12.37
CA ALA A 180 1.47 -11.27 -13.68
C ALA A 180 2.55 -10.17 -13.58
N GLY A 181 3.05 -9.87 -12.39
CA GLY A 181 4.02 -8.80 -12.17
C GLY A 181 3.44 -7.39 -12.29
N ARG A 182 2.13 -7.22 -12.30
CA ARG A 182 1.49 -5.91 -12.43
C ARG A 182 1.30 -5.28 -11.06
N LEU A 183 1.59 -4.01 -10.95
CA LEU A 183 1.38 -3.24 -9.73
C LEU A 183 -0.12 -3.10 -9.45
N THR A 184 -0.59 -3.68 -8.36
CA THR A 184 -2.01 -3.71 -7.98
C THR A 184 -2.36 -2.77 -6.83
N HIS A 185 -1.43 -2.55 -5.88
CA HIS A 185 -1.69 -1.72 -4.71
C HIS A 185 -0.49 -0.84 -4.35
N LYS A 186 -0.78 0.35 -3.85
CA LYS A 186 0.19 1.30 -3.27
C LYS A 186 -0.26 1.67 -1.87
N SER A 187 0.60 1.54 -0.85
CA SER A 187 0.30 2.03 0.50
C SER A 187 0.18 3.56 0.51
N ALA A 188 -0.39 4.11 1.56
CA ALA A 188 -0.26 5.54 1.86
C ALA A 188 1.22 5.92 1.99
N LEU A 189 1.55 7.17 1.62
CA LEU A 189 2.89 7.71 1.83
C LEU A 189 3.08 8.07 3.29
N ILE A 190 4.05 7.47 3.95
CA ILE A 190 4.41 7.78 5.33
C ILE A 190 5.69 8.60 5.32
N ARG A 191 5.72 9.67 6.11
CA ARG A 191 6.92 10.50 6.21
C ARG A 191 8.05 9.71 6.87
N TYR A 192 9.25 9.83 6.31
CA TYR A 192 10.47 9.18 6.80
C TYR A 192 10.71 9.41 8.30
N LYS A 193 10.46 10.65 8.77
CA LYS A 193 10.51 11.03 10.18
C LYS A 193 9.57 10.20 11.05
N ASP A 194 8.35 9.95 10.56
CA ASP A 194 7.33 9.24 11.34
C ASP A 194 7.68 7.75 11.42
N TRP A 195 8.14 7.15 10.32
CA TRP A 195 8.71 5.80 10.34
C TRP A 195 9.86 5.66 11.35
N LEU A 196 10.83 6.57 11.33
CA LEU A 196 11.94 6.53 12.29
C LEU A 196 11.46 6.65 13.75
N ARG A 197 10.42 7.42 14.02
CA ARG A 197 9.86 7.58 15.37
C ARG A 197 9.07 6.37 15.82
N GLN A 198 8.28 5.80 14.95
CA GLN A 198 7.35 4.72 15.24
C GLN A 198 8.05 3.38 15.25
N SER A 199 8.97 3.15 14.32
CA SER A 199 9.75 1.92 14.25
C SER A 199 10.43 1.58 15.58
N GLY A 200 9.98 0.52 16.24
CA GLY A 200 10.43 0.08 17.58
C GLY A 200 9.56 0.55 18.75
N ARG A 201 8.50 1.32 18.50
CA ARG A 201 7.39 1.60 19.43
C ARG A 201 6.11 0.94 18.96
N GLU A 202 5.99 0.72 17.65
CA GLU A 202 4.84 0.00 17.08
C GLU A 202 4.82 -1.43 17.58
N ALA A 203 3.62 -1.89 17.91
CA ALA A 203 3.37 -3.30 17.98
C ALA A 203 3.73 -3.91 16.60
N ASN A 204 4.47 -4.99 16.59
CA ASN A 204 4.87 -5.66 15.36
C ASN A 204 4.50 -7.16 15.44
N PRO A 205 4.42 -7.84 14.30
CA PRO A 205 3.96 -9.23 14.26
C PRO A 205 4.74 -10.21 15.15
N TRP A 206 6.02 -9.94 15.38
CA TRP A 206 6.87 -10.80 16.25
C TRP A 206 6.67 -10.54 17.75
N THR A 207 6.06 -9.42 18.13
CA THR A 207 5.78 -9.05 19.54
C THR A 207 4.29 -9.05 19.89
N GLY A 208 3.43 -9.56 18.98
CA GLY A 208 2.01 -9.73 19.25
C GLY A 208 1.11 -8.54 18.85
N GLY A 209 1.51 -7.73 17.91
CA GLY A 209 0.64 -6.69 17.40
C GLY A 209 1.22 -5.99 16.16
N GLY A 210 0.40 -5.62 15.22
CA GLY A 210 0.75 -4.82 14.06
C GLY A 210 -0.43 -3.93 13.70
N ALA A 211 -0.21 -2.62 13.58
CA ALA A 211 -1.22 -1.73 13.05
C ALA A 211 -1.22 -1.87 11.51
N PRO A 212 -2.37 -2.09 10.86
CA PRO A 212 -2.44 -2.11 9.41
C PRO A 212 -2.10 -0.72 8.85
N VAL A 213 -1.25 -0.69 7.83
CA VAL A 213 -1.02 0.53 7.04
C VAL A 213 -2.13 0.61 6.00
N PRO A 214 -2.78 1.77 5.84
CA PRO A 214 -3.79 1.94 4.81
C PRO A 214 -3.24 1.65 3.41
N VAL A 215 -3.94 0.82 2.64
CA VAL A 215 -3.57 0.40 1.28
C VAL A 215 -4.72 0.73 0.34
N ALA A 216 -4.39 1.26 -0.83
CA ALA A 216 -5.38 1.54 -1.86
C ALA A 216 -5.06 0.80 -3.15
N PRO A 217 -6.06 0.30 -3.89
CA PRO A 217 -5.86 -0.30 -5.20
C PRO A 217 -5.19 0.67 -6.16
N VAL A 218 -4.38 0.15 -7.06
CA VAL A 218 -3.81 0.94 -8.17
C VAL A 218 -4.93 1.28 -9.15
N ARG A 219 -4.92 2.51 -9.62
CA ARG A 219 -5.92 3.04 -10.53
C ARG A 219 -5.72 2.53 -11.96
N GLY A 220 -6.79 2.56 -12.74
CA GLY A 220 -6.74 2.18 -14.14
C GLY A 220 -5.91 3.11 -15.01
N GLU A 221 -5.76 2.75 -16.25
CA GLU A 221 -4.90 3.48 -17.17
C GLU A 221 -5.44 4.90 -17.44
N ALA A 222 -6.76 5.06 -17.61
CA ALA A 222 -7.37 6.37 -17.80
C ALA A 222 -7.18 7.29 -16.59
N GLU A 223 -7.37 6.78 -15.35
CA GLU A 223 -7.08 7.55 -14.13
C GLU A 223 -5.61 7.94 -14.03
N ARG A 224 -4.69 7.04 -14.37
CA ARG A 224 -3.25 7.33 -14.34
C ARG A 224 -2.87 8.37 -15.40
N SER A 225 -3.37 8.22 -16.62
CA SER A 225 -3.10 9.14 -17.72
C SER A 225 -3.61 10.54 -17.41
N LEU A 226 -4.86 10.67 -16.96
CA LEU A 226 -5.44 11.95 -16.59
C LEU A 226 -4.73 12.56 -15.38
N GLY A 227 -4.43 11.75 -14.35
CA GLY A 227 -3.69 12.20 -13.18
C GLY A 227 -2.30 12.74 -13.51
N ASN A 228 -1.57 12.08 -14.42
CA ASN A 228 -0.28 12.54 -14.88
C ASN A 228 -0.42 13.85 -15.68
N ALA A 229 -1.41 13.98 -16.54
CA ALA A 229 -1.67 15.22 -17.29
C ALA A 229 -1.96 16.40 -16.33
N ILE A 230 -2.75 16.18 -15.29
CA ILE A 230 -3.01 17.16 -14.24
C ILE A 230 -1.72 17.59 -13.53
N LEU A 231 -0.90 16.62 -13.13
CA LEU A 231 0.35 16.91 -12.42
C LEU A 231 1.36 17.67 -13.29
N VAL A 232 1.46 17.32 -14.57
CA VAL A 232 2.36 17.98 -15.53
C VAL A 232 1.90 19.41 -15.86
N SER A 233 0.59 19.64 -15.94
CA SER A 233 0.06 20.99 -16.19
C SER A 233 0.40 21.99 -15.07
N GLY A 234 0.48 21.52 -13.83
CA GLY A 234 0.70 22.35 -12.65
C GLY A 234 -0.44 23.31 -12.34
N ASP A 235 -1.52 23.31 -13.11
CA ASP A 235 -2.65 24.22 -12.97
C ASP A 235 -3.73 23.65 -12.06
N TYR A 236 -3.38 23.49 -10.78
CA TYR A 236 -4.28 23.00 -9.74
C TYR A 236 -4.02 23.69 -8.40
N ARG A 237 -5.03 23.75 -7.55
CA ARG A 237 -4.90 24.18 -6.16
C ARG A 237 -4.65 22.97 -5.27
N GLN A 238 -3.73 23.08 -4.31
CA GLN A 238 -3.54 22.04 -3.32
C GLN A 238 -4.43 22.26 -2.09
N HIS A 239 -5.12 21.20 -1.68
CA HIS A 239 -5.84 21.14 -0.42
C HIS A 239 -5.24 20.06 0.47
N THR A 240 -5.12 20.38 1.76
CA THR A 240 -4.72 19.41 2.80
C THR A 240 -5.92 19.12 3.68
N LEU A 241 -6.21 17.83 3.85
CA LEU A 241 -7.24 17.32 4.75
C LEU A 241 -6.54 16.63 5.93
N PRO A 242 -6.71 17.13 7.16
CA PRO A 242 -6.34 16.38 8.35
C PRO A 242 -7.06 15.04 8.43
N GLN A 243 -6.50 14.10 9.17
CA GLN A 243 -7.17 12.82 9.45
C GLN A 243 -8.56 13.05 10.05
N ASP A 244 -9.51 12.20 9.69
CA ASP A 244 -10.91 12.18 10.09
C ASP A 244 -11.76 13.38 9.64
N MET A 245 -11.18 14.37 8.95
CA MET A 245 -11.91 15.50 8.39
C MET A 245 -12.73 15.08 7.16
N LEU A 246 -13.95 15.65 7.06
CA LEU A 246 -14.80 15.50 5.88
C LEU A 246 -14.41 16.55 4.81
N LEU A 247 -14.39 16.13 3.56
CA LEU A 247 -14.19 17.05 2.44
C LEU A 247 -15.37 18.04 2.33
N SER A 248 -16.58 17.59 2.67
CA SER A 248 -17.81 18.41 2.69
C SER A 248 -17.83 19.52 3.75
N ASP A 249 -16.97 19.46 4.77
CA ASP A 249 -16.83 20.54 5.76
C ASP A 249 -16.22 21.81 5.15
N ARG A 250 -15.90 21.77 3.87
CA ARG A 250 -15.45 22.91 3.07
C ARG A 250 -16.45 23.16 1.92
N PRO A 251 -16.67 24.42 1.52
CA PRO A 251 -17.47 24.70 0.34
C PRO A 251 -16.79 24.06 -0.89
N ILE A 252 -17.40 23.00 -1.42
CA ILE A 252 -17.03 22.39 -2.71
C ILE A 252 -17.75 23.21 -3.76
N ALA A 253 -17.00 23.88 -4.64
CA ALA A 253 -17.62 24.58 -5.76
C ALA A 253 -18.14 23.53 -6.76
N ALA A 254 -19.35 23.77 -7.28
CA ALA A 254 -19.88 22.94 -8.35
C ALA A 254 -18.89 22.90 -9.53
N GLY A 255 -18.57 21.69 -10.01
CA GLY A 255 -17.63 21.49 -11.10
C GLY A 255 -16.15 21.46 -10.69
N GLU A 256 -15.83 21.14 -9.45
CA GLU A 256 -14.46 20.82 -9.00
C GLU A 256 -14.19 19.33 -9.13
N VAL A 257 -13.04 19.00 -9.73
CA VAL A 257 -12.48 17.65 -9.82
C VAL A 257 -11.32 17.54 -8.84
N HIS A 258 -11.26 16.43 -8.13
CA HIS A 258 -10.26 16.17 -7.11
C HIS A 258 -9.38 15.00 -7.51
N LEU A 259 -8.05 15.19 -7.47
CA LEU A 259 -7.04 14.14 -7.61
C LEU A 259 -6.37 13.92 -6.25
N VAL A 260 -6.36 12.72 -5.74
CA VAL A 260 -5.63 12.38 -4.52
C VAL A 260 -4.13 12.35 -4.81
N LEU A 261 -3.38 13.29 -4.24
CA LEU A 261 -1.92 13.36 -4.34
C LEU A 261 -1.27 12.44 -3.32
N ASP A 262 -1.85 12.40 -2.11
CA ASP A 262 -1.28 11.68 -0.98
C ASP A 262 -2.36 11.36 0.06
N GLY A 263 -2.14 10.32 0.85
CA GLY A 263 -3.08 9.87 1.88
C GLY A 263 -4.15 8.92 1.37
N LEU A 264 -5.10 8.63 2.25
CA LEU A 264 -6.21 7.71 2.00
C LEU A 264 -7.53 8.39 2.36
N LEU A 265 -8.50 8.31 1.47
CA LEU A 265 -9.85 8.80 1.68
C LEU A 265 -10.82 7.61 1.68
N VAL A 266 -11.92 7.75 2.40
CA VAL A 266 -13.08 6.85 2.34
C VAL A 266 -14.23 7.62 1.71
N ILE A 267 -14.81 7.05 0.66
CA ILE A 267 -16.02 7.56 0.02
C ILE A 267 -17.18 6.73 0.54
N GLU A 268 -17.99 7.31 1.41
CA GLU A 268 -19.18 6.69 2.00
C GLU A 268 -20.43 7.12 1.21
N ILE A 269 -21.30 6.17 0.90
CA ILE A 269 -22.58 6.41 0.21
C ILE A 269 -23.70 5.97 1.15
N ASP A 270 -24.61 6.87 1.49
CA ASP A 270 -25.75 6.60 2.40
C ASP A 270 -25.37 5.91 3.71
N ARG A 271 -24.21 6.25 4.27
CA ARG A 271 -23.64 5.62 5.49
C ARG A 271 -23.35 4.13 5.36
N GLN A 272 -23.31 3.59 4.16
CA GLN A 272 -22.80 2.25 3.88
C GLN A 272 -21.27 2.23 3.99
N PRO A 273 -20.64 1.08 4.27
CA PRO A 273 -19.18 0.94 4.29
C PRO A 273 -18.59 1.49 2.99
N GLY A 274 -17.72 2.49 3.12
CA GLY A 274 -17.23 3.26 1.99
C GLY A 274 -16.10 2.59 1.23
N VAL A 275 -15.88 3.04 0.01
CA VAL A 275 -14.76 2.62 -0.82
C VAL A 275 -13.51 3.42 -0.44
N GLU A 276 -12.42 2.75 -0.11
CA GLU A 276 -11.14 3.40 0.13
C GLU A 276 -10.49 3.82 -1.19
N VAL A 277 -10.08 5.08 -1.27
CA VAL A 277 -9.39 5.65 -2.43
C VAL A 277 -8.09 6.32 -1.99
N GLY A 278 -7.03 6.07 -2.75
CA GLY A 278 -5.68 6.56 -2.44
C GLY A 278 -5.06 7.37 -3.57
N PRO A 279 -3.74 7.60 -3.53
CA PRO A 279 -3.03 8.41 -4.49
C PRO A 279 -3.32 8.03 -5.94
N GLY A 280 -3.56 9.03 -6.78
CA GLY A 280 -3.96 8.87 -8.18
C GLY A 280 -5.47 8.70 -8.39
N ALA A 281 -6.28 8.57 -7.34
CA ALA A 281 -7.74 8.55 -7.47
C ALA A 281 -8.26 9.91 -7.93
N ILE A 282 -9.13 9.89 -8.93
CA ILE A 282 -9.83 11.07 -9.44
C ILE A 282 -11.31 10.90 -9.11
N PHE A 283 -11.90 11.91 -8.51
CA PHE A 283 -13.34 11.93 -8.25
C PHE A 283 -13.90 13.34 -8.49
N ASP A 284 -15.08 13.36 -9.05
CA ASP A 284 -15.87 14.56 -9.30
C ASP A 284 -17.22 14.38 -8.58
N PRO A 285 -17.51 15.18 -7.55
CA PRO A 285 -18.78 15.10 -6.83
C PRO A 285 -20.00 15.36 -7.73
N ALA A 286 -19.83 16.02 -8.87
CA ALA A 286 -20.88 16.33 -9.82
C ALA A 286 -21.02 15.27 -10.94
N MET A 287 -20.04 14.37 -11.11
CA MET A 287 -20.17 13.28 -12.08
C MET A 287 -21.21 12.27 -11.62
N ARG A 288 -22.03 11.81 -12.57
CA ARG A 288 -22.84 10.60 -12.41
C ARG A 288 -21.93 9.36 -12.43
N THR A 289 -21.06 9.26 -11.46
CA THR A 289 -20.47 7.98 -11.11
C THR A 289 -21.53 7.16 -10.39
N PRO A 290 -21.39 5.85 -10.24
CA PRO A 290 -22.27 5.05 -9.38
C PRO A 290 -22.44 5.65 -7.97
N TYR A 291 -21.54 6.54 -7.57
CA TYR A 291 -21.52 7.29 -6.30
C TYR A 291 -22.29 8.61 -6.30
N SER A 292 -22.96 9.02 -7.38
CA SER A 292 -23.40 10.42 -7.55
C SER A 292 -24.88 10.68 -7.31
N LYS A 293 -25.67 9.73 -6.85
CA LYS A 293 -27.13 9.94 -6.67
C LYS A 293 -27.59 10.16 -5.25
N GLU A 294 -26.75 9.93 -4.26
CA GLU A 294 -27.15 9.92 -2.85
C GLU A 294 -26.08 10.64 -2.02
N HIS A 295 -26.27 10.89 -0.75
CA HIS A 295 -25.37 11.67 0.10
C HIS A 295 -23.97 11.02 0.16
N VAL A 296 -23.11 11.45 -0.75
CA VAL A 296 -21.72 11.01 -0.80
C VAL A 296 -20.91 11.82 0.20
N THR A 297 -20.30 11.13 1.14
CA THR A 297 -19.40 11.71 2.12
C THR A 297 -17.98 11.25 1.85
N VAL A 298 -17.04 12.17 1.74
CA VAL A 298 -15.61 11.86 1.56
C VAL A 298 -14.87 12.23 2.84
N ARG A 299 -14.28 11.24 3.51
CA ARG A 299 -13.56 11.39 4.76
C ARG A 299 -12.09 11.03 4.59
N ALA A 300 -11.21 11.85 5.15
CA ALA A 300 -9.77 11.53 5.20
C ALA A 300 -9.49 10.46 6.26
N ARG A 301 -9.10 9.27 5.84
CA ARG A 301 -8.67 8.17 6.72
C ARG A 301 -7.27 8.42 7.30
N THR A 302 -6.43 9.06 6.51
CA THR A 302 -5.12 9.54 6.92
C THR A 302 -4.98 11.01 6.53
N PRO A 303 -4.00 11.76 7.08
CA PRO A 303 -3.72 13.10 6.56
C PRO A 303 -3.51 13.03 5.05
N SER A 304 -4.29 13.77 4.27
CA SER A 304 -4.35 13.65 2.82
C SER A 304 -4.13 14.97 2.12
N ARG A 305 -3.56 14.92 0.91
CA ARG A 305 -3.40 16.07 0.02
C ARG A 305 -4.13 15.83 -1.27
N LEU A 306 -4.85 16.83 -1.73
CA LEU A 306 -5.64 16.80 -2.96
C LEU A 306 -5.16 17.88 -3.92
N ALA A 307 -5.10 17.58 -5.21
CA ALA A 307 -5.11 18.59 -6.26
C ALA A 307 -6.57 18.84 -6.65
N VAL A 308 -6.96 20.10 -6.69
CA VAL A 308 -8.32 20.54 -7.01
C VAL A 308 -8.29 21.41 -8.25
N LEU A 309 -9.08 21.01 -9.25
CA LEU A 309 -9.18 21.68 -10.55
C LEU A 309 -10.63 21.99 -10.87
N ARG A 310 -10.87 22.92 -11.78
CA ARG A 310 -12.19 23.08 -12.40
C ARG A 310 -12.38 22.04 -13.49
N ARG A 311 -13.54 21.42 -13.55
CA ARG A 311 -13.90 20.46 -14.60
C ARG A 311 -13.68 21.01 -16.00
N ALA A 312 -13.97 22.31 -16.21
CA ALA A 312 -13.75 22.98 -17.50
C ALA A 312 -12.27 23.04 -17.96
N GLN A 313 -11.32 22.71 -17.11
CA GLN A 313 -9.90 22.63 -17.43
C GLN A 313 -9.49 21.23 -17.89
N LEU A 314 -10.39 20.25 -17.83
CA LEU A 314 -10.13 18.85 -18.15
C LEU A 314 -10.89 18.44 -19.41
N ASP A 315 -10.34 17.46 -20.13
CA ASP A 315 -11.01 16.84 -21.26
C ASP A 315 -12.18 15.96 -20.79
N ASP A 316 -13.38 16.24 -21.26
CA ASP A 316 -14.57 15.49 -20.93
C ASP A 316 -14.48 14.01 -21.35
N GLN A 317 -13.79 13.70 -22.46
CA GLN A 317 -13.60 12.31 -22.91
C GLN A 317 -12.70 11.54 -21.94
N ALA A 318 -11.64 12.16 -21.45
CA ALA A 318 -10.76 11.55 -20.45
C ALA A 318 -11.52 11.30 -19.13
N LEU A 319 -12.36 12.23 -18.70
CA LEU A 319 -13.20 12.05 -17.51
C LEU A 319 -14.22 10.91 -17.67
N LEU A 320 -14.85 10.79 -18.86
CA LEU A 320 -15.76 9.69 -19.16
C LEU A 320 -15.05 8.33 -19.15
N SER A 321 -13.81 8.27 -19.66
CA SER A 321 -13.00 7.06 -19.61
C SER A 321 -12.66 6.64 -18.18
N VAL A 322 -12.31 7.59 -17.32
CA VAL A 322 -12.11 7.34 -15.88
C VAL A 322 -13.38 6.81 -15.21
N ALA A 323 -14.54 7.43 -15.49
CA ALA A 323 -15.81 6.98 -14.94
C ALA A 323 -16.18 5.55 -15.38
N ALA A 324 -15.93 5.20 -16.65
CA ALA A 324 -16.16 3.86 -17.18
C ALA A 324 -15.26 2.81 -16.49
N GLU A 325 -13.98 3.10 -16.29
CA GLU A 325 -13.07 2.23 -15.55
C GLU A 325 -13.48 2.04 -14.09
N GLN A 326 -13.93 3.10 -13.43
CA GLN A 326 -14.40 3.05 -12.05
C GLN A 326 -15.67 2.19 -11.93
N THR A 327 -16.61 2.33 -12.85
CA THR A 327 -17.84 1.52 -12.89
C THR A 327 -17.52 0.04 -13.08
N ALA A 328 -16.70 -0.29 -14.06
CA ALA A 328 -16.31 -1.69 -14.33
C ALA A 328 -15.65 -2.38 -13.13
N ARG A 329 -14.92 -1.63 -12.31
CA ARG A 329 -14.31 -2.17 -11.06
C ARG A 329 -15.34 -2.44 -9.97
N LEU A 330 -16.35 -1.58 -9.86
CA LEU A 330 -17.42 -1.78 -8.87
C LEU A 330 -18.25 -2.99 -9.17
N ASP A 331 -18.58 -3.21 -10.46
CA ASP A 331 -19.30 -4.40 -10.89
C ASP A 331 -18.50 -5.68 -10.56
N THR A 332 -17.18 -5.60 -10.62
CA THR A 332 -16.28 -6.71 -10.21
C THR A 332 -16.22 -6.87 -8.69
N CYS A 333 -16.29 -5.78 -7.91
CA CYS A 333 -16.29 -5.82 -6.44
C CYS A 333 -17.67 -6.20 -5.87
N SER A 334 -18.78 -5.86 -6.52
CA SER A 334 -20.11 -6.21 -6.04
C SER A 334 -20.40 -7.72 -6.10
N ILE A 335 -19.67 -8.46 -6.91
CA ILE A 335 -19.70 -9.94 -6.92
C ILE A 335 -18.99 -10.52 -5.68
N ASP A 336 -18.11 -9.76 -5.03
CA ASP A 336 -17.32 -10.19 -3.86
C ASP A 336 -17.83 -9.66 -2.50
N LEU A 337 -18.88 -8.84 -2.46
CA LEU A 337 -19.41 -8.24 -1.21
C LEU A 337 -20.02 -9.25 -0.23
N ASP A 338 -20.44 -10.41 -0.69
CA ASP A 338 -20.88 -11.51 0.18
C ASP A 338 -19.70 -12.22 0.89
N SER A 339 -18.45 -11.94 0.49
CA SER A 339 -17.24 -12.53 1.08
C SER A 339 -16.44 -11.55 1.96
N CYS A 340 -16.81 -10.28 2.02
CA CYS A 340 -16.06 -9.23 2.73
C CYS A 340 -16.63 -8.89 4.13
N SER A 341 -17.57 -9.66 4.67
CA SER A 341 -17.94 -9.59 6.09
C SER A 341 -16.88 -10.30 6.92
N ILE A 342 -15.78 -9.62 7.19
CA ILE A 342 -14.87 -10.00 8.28
C ILE A 342 -15.63 -9.78 9.58
N ASP A 343 -15.95 -10.89 10.20
CA ASP A 343 -16.60 -11.04 11.49
C ASP A 343 -15.85 -10.25 12.59
N HIS A 344 -16.36 -9.08 12.93
CA HIS A 344 -15.92 -8.28 14.09
C HIS A 344 -16.37 -8.89 15.44
N ARG A 345 -16.61 -10.21 15.50
CA ARG A 345 -17.02 -10.90 16.72
C ARG A 345 -15.94 -11.80 17.29
N LEU A 346 -14.79 -11.23 17.67
CA LEU A 346 -13.85 -11.92 18.59
C LEU A 346 -13.11 -10.88 19.43
N ALA A 347 -13.85 -10.16 20.28
CA ALA A 347 -13.30 -9.46 21.44
C ALA A 347 -14.40 -9.19 22.48
N ALA A 348 -15.01 -10.26 22.97
CA ALA A 348 -15.71 -10.24 24.25
C ALA A 348 -15.38 -11.56 24.95
N GLY A 349 -14.28 -11.58 25.70
CA GLY A 349 -13.99 -12.62 26.67
C GLY A 349 -14.96 -12.52 27.84
N PRO A 350 -15.32 -13.66 28.47
CA PRO A 350 -16.26 -13.67 29.60
C PRO A 350 -15.61 -13.08 30.84
N SER A 351 -16.46 -12.41 31.62
CA SER A 351 -16.25 -11.88 32.95
C SER A 351 -15.73 -12.93 33.96
#